data_b2efd7f58565f4481c3d6e1fefb6676a
#
_entry.id   b2efd7f58565f4481c3d6e1fefb6676a
#
_cell.length_a   1.000
_cell.length_b   1.000
_cell.length_c   1.000
_cell.angle_alpha   90.00
_cell.angle_beta   90.00
_cell.angle_gamma   90.00
#
_symmetry.space_group_name_H-M   'P 1'
#
loop_
_entity.id
_entity.type
_entity.pdbx_description
1 polymer ?
#
loop_
_entity_poly.entity_id
_entity_poly.type
_entity_poly.pdbx_seq_one_letter_code
_entity_poly.pdbx_strand_id
1 'polypeptide(L)'
;VAIKKTESGWKVDVRPNGRDGKRVRRTFKTQAEARRFENKILAQVADGQQYAPLKRDRRRLMEFATLWYDVQGVGLKDGRGRYRKMQQLAGLMGNPVLSTLTPMDMVRFRQQRLDAGISPNTTNHDLAHLRAMVNVAIRMGEYRGENPFAAVKAIRLPETELSYLDQEGIDVLFSQLRQSRNAHVMLVARLCLNTGCRWSEAQTLRSENVQHGRVTYVGTKNGRNRTVPLPADLFDELKAHGPRIGRLFPQDAYQAFSLALNRSGIELPKGQRTHVLRHTFASHFIMNGGDLLTLQKILGHRTIQMTMRYAHLSPDHLADSIKYGPKFECGQSGDTVRKWNPGTGRKLT
;
A
#
# COMPACT_ATOMS: atom_id res chain seq x y z
N VAL A 1 38.44 -36.10 -5.42
CA VAL A 1 37.11 -35.86 -4.77
C VAL A 1 36.74 -37.14 -4.05
N ALA A 2 36.53 -37.11 -2.74
CA ALA A 2 36.17 -38.32 -2.00
C ALA A 2 35.13 -38.00 -0.92
N ILE A 3 33.97 -38.65 -1.04
CA ILE A 3 33.01 -38.77 0.05
C ILE A 3 33.44 -40.01 0.87
N LYS A 4 33.76 -39.84 2.16
CA LYS A 4 34.13 -40.96 3.05
C LYS A 4 33.15 -41.03 4.20
N LYS A 5 32.76 -42.28 4.60
CA LYS A 5 32.00 -42.54 5.80
C LYS A 5 32.93 -42.42 7.00
N THR A 6 32.54 -41.68 8.02
CA THR A 6 33.27 -41.48 9.29
C THR A 6 32.32 -41.83 10.44
N GLU A 7 32.80 -41.99 11.65
CA GLU A 7 31.98 -42.23 12.84
C GLU A 7 30.92 -41.14 13.07
N SER A 8 31.21 -39.92 12.68
CA SER A 8 30.31 -38.75 12.83
C SER A 8 29.42 -38.47 11.60
N GLY A 9 29.43 -39.35 10.56
CA GLY A 9 28.64 -39.21 9.35
C GLY A 9 29.46 -39.30 8.05
N TRP A 10 28.98 -38.61 6.98
CA TRP A 10 29.58 -38.63 5.66
C TRP A 10 30.39 -37.38 5.42
N LYS A 11 31.71 -37.52 5.30
CA LYS A 11 32.66 -36.41 5.10
C LYS A 11 32.94 -36.20 3.63
N VAL A 12 32.71 -34.98 3.15
CA VAL A 12 33.15 -34.49 1.83
C VAL A 12 34.49 -33.79 2.01
N ASP A 13 35.47 -34.13 1.17
CA ASP A 13 36.78 -33.53 1.16
C ASP A 13 37.17 -33.23 -0.28
N VAL A 14 37.09 -31.96 -0.67
CA VAL A 14 37.30 -31.52 -2.06
C VAL A 14 38.16 -30.26 -2.13
N ARG A 15 38.95 -30.13 -3.20
CA ARG A 15 39.64 -28.90 -3.61
C ARG A 15 39.02 -28.37 -4.91
N PRO A 16 37.97 -27.52 -4.80
CA PRO A 16 37.20 -27.09 -5.98
C PRO A 16 38.07 -26.36 -7.02
N ASN A 17 39.00 -25.55 -6.59
CA ASN A 17 39.78 -24.67 -7.44
C ASN A 17 41.19 -25.28 -7.76
N GLY A 18 41.28 -26.60 -7.87
CA GLY A 18 42.54 -27.30 -8.19
C GLY A 18 43.48 -27.55 -7.01
N ARG A 19 44.72 -28.03 -7.29
CA ARG A 19 45.69 -28.43 -6.27
C ARG A 19 46.06 -27.30 -5.31
N ASP A 20 46.17 -26.09 -5.82
CA ASP A 20 46.54 -24.88 -5.07
C ASP A 20 45.35 -24.19 -4.41
N GLY A 21 44.11 -24.66 -4.73
CA GLY A 21 42.90 -24.12 -4.18
C GLY A 21 42.61 -24.53 -2.74
N LYS A 22 41.84 -23.68 -2.06
CA LYS A 22 41.46 -23.91 -0.67
C LYS A 22 40.67 -25.21 -0.53
N ARG A 23 41.13 -26.06 0.43
CA ARG A 23 40.47 -27.34 0.72
C ARG A 23 39.14 -27.12 1.46
N VAL A 24 38.05 -27.76 0.99
CA VAL A 24 36.74 -27.70 1.60
C VAL A 24 36.41 -29.04 2.22
N ARG A 25 36.18 -29.04 3.55
CA ARG A 25 35.78 -30.22 4.31
C ARG A 25 34.46 -29.96 5.01
N ARG A 26 33.49 -30.88 4.84
CA ARG A 26 32.20 -30.81 5.52
C ARG A 26 31.64 -32.21 5.80
N THR A 27 31.05 -32.41 6.97
CA THR A 27 30.42 -33.66 7.35
C THR A 27 28.90 -33.51 7.33
N PHE A 28 28.20 -34.53 6.81
CA PHE A 28 26.74 -34.59 6.65
C PHE A 28 26.20 -35.84 7.33
N LYS A 29 24.91 -35.80 7.69
CA LYS A 29 24.25 -36.94 8.33
C LYS A 29 24.03 -38.08 7.34
N THR A 30 23.75 -37.80 6.08
CA THR A 30 23.46 -38.78 5.03
C THR A 30 24.40 -38.67 3.84
N GLN A 31 24.60 -39.80 3.13
CA GLN A 31 25.39 -39.84 1.91
C GLN A 31 24.77 -38.99 0.80
N ALA A 32 23.42 -38.94 0.74
CA ALA A 32 22.70 -38.16 -0.23
C ALA A 32 22.96 -36.63 -0.07
N GLU A 33 23.00 -36.13 1.17
CA GLU A 33 23.36 -34.75 1.46
C GLU A 33 24.81 -34.43 1.06
N ALA A 34 25.72 -35.35 1.37
CA ALA A 34 27.11 -35.22 0.99
C ALA A 34 27.29 -35.14 -0.54
N ARG A 35 26.61 -36.01 -1.30
CA ARG A 35 26.61 -35.98 -2.78
C ARG A 35 25.99 -34.71 -3.35
N ARG A 36 24.85 -34.23 -2.80
CA ARG A 36 24.26 -32.95 -3.23
C ARG A 36 25.20 -31.78 -3.04
N PHE A 37 25.90 -31.75 -1.92
CA PHE A 37 26.88 -30.72 -1.64
C PHE A 37 28.07 -30.76 -2.60
N GLU A 38 28.58 -31.96 -2.87
CA GLU A 38 29.65 -32.19 -3.84
C GLU A 38 29.25 -31.73 -5.25
N ASN A 39 28.09 -32.18 -5.73
CA ASN A 39 27.56 -31.80 -7.05
C ASN A 39 27.35 -30.28 -7.16
N LYS A 40 26.87 -29.62 -6.10
CA LYS A 40 26.74 -28.16 -6.07
C LYS A 40 28.08 -27.45 -6.23
N ILE A 41 29.12 -27.95 -5.58
CA ILE A 41 30.48 -27.39 -5.71
C ILE A 41 31.01 -27.59 -7.13
N LEU A 42 30.87 -28.79 -7.68
CA LEU A 42 31.34 -29.12 -9.03
C LEU A 42 30.60 -28.33 -10.12
N ALA A 43 29.31 -28.13 -9.96
CA ALA A 43 28.52 -27.29 -10.88
C ALA A 43 29.02 -25.83 -10.88
N GLN A 44 29.30 -25.25 -9.72
CA GLN A 44 29.82 -23.88 -9.61
C GLN A 44 31.20 -23.73 -10.29
N VAL A 45 32.03 -24.75 -10.19
CA VAL A 45 33.35 -24.74 -10.82
C VAL A 45 33.24 -24.96 -12.34
N ALA A 46 32.30 -25.80 -12.79
CA ALA A 46 32.03 -26.04 -14.21
C ALA A 46 31.53 -24.77 -14.93
N ASP A 47 30.80 -23.90 -14.22
CA ASP A 47 30.35 -22.59 -14.73
C ASP A 47 31.46 -21.54 -14.77
N GLY A 48 32.73 -21.94 -14.58
CA GLY A 48 33.90 -21.03 -14.61
C GLY A 48 34.05 -20.13 -13.39
N GLN A 49 33.23 -20.33 -12.36
CA GLN A 49 33.32 -19.54 -11.11
C GLN A 49 34.31 -20.20 -10.13
N GLN A 50 35.23 -19.41 -9.59
CA GLN A 50 36.03 -19.88 -8.46
C GLN A 50 35.13 -20.17 -7.26
N TYR A 51 35.14 -21.41 -6.79
CA TYR A 51 34.43 -21.76 -5.57
C TYR A 51 35.03 -21.02 -4.38
N ALA A 52 34.33 -20.07 -3.84
CA ALA A 52 34.62 -19.44 -2.56
C ALA A 52 33.53 -19.88 -1.56
N PRO A 53 33.91 -20.52 -0.42
CA PRO A 53 32.94 -20.79 0.63
C PRO A 53 32.30 -19.46 1.03
N LEU A 54 30.98 -19.39 0.96
CA LEU A 54 30.25 -18.20 1.39
C LEU A 54 30.65 -17.90 2.85
N LYS A 55 31.40 -16.82 3.05
CA LYS A 55 31.60 -16.32 4.39
C LYS A 55 30.26 -15.98 4.99
N ARG A 56 29.97 -16.48 6.18
CA ARG A 56 28.74 -16.15 6.89
C ARG A 56 28.68 -14.63 7.07
N ASP A 57 27.64 -14.02 6.55
CA ASP A 57 27.41 -12.58 6.75
C ASP A 57 27.19 -12.32 8.23
N ARG A 58 27.99 -11.44 8.82
CA ARG A 58 27.93 -11.07 10.25
C ARG A 58 27.24 -9.74 10.48
N ARG A 59 26.77 -9.08 9.41
CA ARG A 59 26.09 -7.80 9.52
C ARG A 59 24.78 -7.95 10.31
N ARG A 60 24.53 -6.94 11.13
CA ARG A 60 23.34 -6.84 11.97
C ARG A 60 22.21 -6.11 11.23
N LEU A 61 20.98 -6.25 11.71
CA LEU A 61 19.79 -5.67 11.06
C LEU A 61 19.91 -4.16 10.81
N MET A 62 20.51 -3.38 11.72
CA MET A 62 20.67 -1.93 11.54
C MET A 62 21.55 -1.58 10.33
N GLU A 63 22.56 -2.38 10.01
CA GLU A 63 23.42 -2.17 8.84
C GLU A 63 22.62 -2.37 7.54
N PHE A 64 21.68 -3.33 7.51
CA PHE A 64 20.78 -3.51 6.39
C PHE A 64 19.73 -2.38 6.28
N ALA A 65 19.32 -1.78 7.39
CA ALA A 65 18.49 -0.59 7.36
C ALA A 65 19.22 0.60 6.71
N THR A 66 20.50 0.78 7.04
CA THR A 66 21.37 1.81 6.43
C THR A 66 21.53 1.53 4.94
N LEU A 67 21.89 0.31 4.55
CA LEU A 67 21.98 -0.10 3.14
C LEU A 67 20.67 0.18 2.37
N TRP A 68 19.53 -0.16 2.96
CA TRP A 68 18.23 0.12 2.36
C TRP A 68 18.01 1.61 2.13
N TYR A 69 18.40 2.44 3.12
CA TYR A 69 18.25 3.89 3.01
C TYR A 69 19.12 4.46 1.89
N ASP A 70 20.39 4.06 1.82
CA ASP A 70 21.34 4.55 0.83
C ASP A 70 20.93 4.16 -0.60
N VAL A 71 20.45 2.92 -0.79
CA VAL A 71 20.07 2.39 -2.11
C VAL A 71 18.69 2.88 -2.58
N GLN A 72 17.74 2.96 -1.68
CA GLN A 72 16.34 3.22 -2.04
C GLN A 72 15.70 4.35 -1.25
N GLY A 73 16.06 4.51 0.02
CA GLY A 73 15.41 5.44 0.95
C GLY A 73 15.59 6.89 0.55
N VAL A 74 16.77 7.27 0.09
CA VAL A 74 17.12 8.66 -0.29
C VAL A 74 16.17 9.20 -1.36
N GLY A 75 15.75 8.38 -2.32
CA GLY A 75 14.84 8.78 -3.41
C GLY A 75 13.35 8.81 -3.01
N LEU A 76 13.00 8.40 -1.79
CA LEU A 76 11.59 8.34 -1.36
C LEU A 76 11.19 9.55 -0.54
N LYS A 77 10.01 10.11 -0.80
CA LYS A 77 9.43 11.23 -0.04
C LYS A 77 9.42 10.99 1.48
N ASP A 78 9.17 9.75 1.93
CA ASP A 78 9.17 9.34 3.34
C ASP A 78 10.31 8.35 3.66
N GLY A 79 11.42 8.45 2.94
CA GLY A 79 12.53 7.52 3.12
C GLY A 79 13.16 7.58 4.51
N ARG A 80 13.34 8.80 5.05
CA ARG A 80 13.85 9.00 6.43
C ARG A 80 12.92 8.42 7.49
N GLY A 81 11.60 8.59 7.35
CA GLY A 81 10.61 8.01 8.26
C GLY A 81 10.67 6.49 8.27
N ARG A 82 10.74 5.87 7.10
CA ARG A 82 10.88 4.42 6.96
C ARG A 82 12.19 3.90 7.51
N TYR A 83 13.29 4.61 7.27
CA TYR A 83 14.61 4.28 7.82
C TYR A 83 14.60 4.25 9.35
N ARG A 84 14.09 5.32 9.99
CA ARG A 84 13.94 5.37 11.45
C ARG A 84 13.08 4.20 11.96
N LYS A 85 12.00 3.88 11.25
CA LYS A 85 11.13 2.74 11.60
C LYS A 85 11.89 1.42 11.53
N MET A 86 12.68 1.19 10.48
CA MET A 86 13.51 -0.01 10.34
C MET A 86 14.56 -0.12 11.45
N GLN A 87 15.22 0.99 11.80
CA GLN A 87 16.16 1.04 12.91
C GLN A 87 15.48 0.73 14.25
N GLN A 88 14.31 1.32 14.50
CA GLN A 88 13.50 1.03 15.69
C GLN A 88 13.16 -0.46 15.79
N LEU A 89 12.71 -1.08 14.68
CA LEU A 89 12.36 -2.50 14.63
C LEU A 89 13.59 -3.38 14.88
N ALA A 90 14.73 -3.06 14.26
CA ALA A 90 15.98 -3.75 14.50
C ALA A 90 16.40 -3.67 15.97
N GLY A 91 16.27 -2.49 16.59
CA GLY A 91 16.54 -2.29 18.02
C GLY A 91 15.63 -3.11 18.93
N LEU A 92 14.31 -3.11 18.64
CA LEU A 92 13.32 -3.90 19.39
C LEU A 92 13.56 -5.42 19.30
N MET A 93 14.18 -5.89 18.21
CA MET A 93 14.62 -7.28 18.03
C MET A 93 15.99 -7.57 18.68
N GLY A 94 16.64 -6.58 19.33
CA GLY A 94 17.99 -6.72 19.88
C GLY A 94 19.09 -6.63 18.83
N ASN A 95 18.82 -6.07 17.66
CA ASN A 95 19.74 -5.90 16.54
C ASN A 95 20.55 -7.17 16.19
N PRO A 96 19.89 -8.31 15.91
CA PRO A 96 20.56 -9.57 15.66
C PRO A 96 21.33 -9.57 14.34
N VAL A 97 22.24 -10.53 14.20
CA VAL A 97 22.92 -10.82 12.93
C VAL A 97 21.89 -11.45 11.97
N LEU A 98 21.71 -10.85 10.78
CA LEU A 98 20.67 -11.28 9.82
C LEU A 98 20.77 -12.76 9.47
N SER A 99 22.00 -13.29 9.26
CA SER A 99 22.22 -14.69 8.88
C SER A 99 21.90 -15.71 9.99
N THR A 100 21.61 -15.26 11.22
CA THR A 100 21.20 -16.13 12.34
C THR A 100 19.69 -16.17 12.54
N LEU A 101 18.96 -15.24 11.93
CA LEU A 101 17.52 -15.15 12.08
C LEU A 101 16.79 -16.28 11.35
N THR A 102 15.77 -16.77 11.99
CA THR A 102 14.83 -17.76 11.45
C THR A 102 13.44 -17.12 11.27
N PRO A 103 12.55 -17.71 10.47
CA PRO A 103 11.15 -17.25 10.41
C PRO A 103 10.46 -17.26 11.77
N MET A 104 10.84 -18.18 12.67
CA MET A 104 10.26 -18.29 14.00
C MET A 104 10.62 -17.09 14.89
N ASP A 105 11.79 -16.49 14.72
CA ASP A 105 12.18 -15.28 15.46
C ASP A 105 11.26 -14.10 15.10
N MET A 106 10.84 -13.99 13.84
CA MET A 106 9.84 -13.01 13.43
C MET A 106 8.45 -13.33 14.01
N VAL A 107 8.06 -14.59 14.09
CA VAL A 107 6.79 -15.00 14.72
C VAL A 107 6.78 -14.61 16.21
N ARG A 108 7.87 -14.87 16.94
CA ARG A 108 8.03 -14.46 18.33
C ARG A 108 7.99 -12.95 18.50
N PHE A 109 8.72 -12.22 17.66
CA PHE A 109 8.70 -10.76 17.67
C PHE A 109 7.30 -10.20 17.40
N ARG A 110 6.59 -10.77 16.44
CA ARG A 110 5.20 -10.41 16.16
C ARG A 110 4.30 -10.61 17.40
N GLN A 111 4.44 -11.74 18.10
CA GLN A 111 3.67 -12.01 19.31
C GLN A 111 3.98 -10.96 20.40
N GLN A 112 5.25 -10.67 20.65
CA GLN A 112 5.65 -9.62 21.59
C GLN A 112 5.04 -8.25 21.27
N ARG A 113 4.93 -7.91 19.97
CA ARG A 113 4.30 -6.66 19.53
C ARG A 113 2.80 -6.64 19.85
N LEU A 114 2.11 -7.76 19.61
CA LEU A 114 0.68 -7.90 19.91
C LEU A 114 0.41 -7.83 21.41
N ASP A 115 1.22 -8.52 22.22
CA ASP A 115 1.14 -8.53 23.69
C ASP A 115 1.38 -7.12 24.27
N ALA A 116 2.23 -6.33 23.60
CA ALA A 116 2.43 -4.91 23.92
C ALA A 116 1.31 -3.98 23.44
N GLY A 117 0.17 -4.51 22.98
CA GLY A 117 -1.00 -3.75 22.53
C GLY A 117 -0.87 -3.11 21.14
N ILE A 118 0.14 -3.47 20.35
CA ILE A 118 0.29 -2.98 18.99
C ILE A 118 -0.70 -3.68 18.07
N SER A 119 -1.43 -2.90 17.27
CA SER A 119 -2.46 -3.46 16.41
C SER A 119 -1.90 -4.44 15.36
N PRO A 120 -2.68 -5.48 14.98
CA PRO A 120 -2.28 -6.44 13.94
C PRO A 120 -1.88 -5.78 12.61
N ASN A 121 -2.57 -4.69 12.23
CA ASN A 121 -2.24 -3.93 11.02
C ASN A 121 -0.85 -3.27 11.11
N THR A 122 -0.54 -2.63 12.23
CA THR A 122 0.78 -2.04 12.48
C THR A 122 1.87 -3.12 12.45
N THR A 123 1.60 -4.27 13.03
CA THR A 123 2.52 -5.41 13.05
C THR A 123 2.75 -5.98 11.64
N ASN A 124 1.72 -5.99 10.78
CA ASN A 124 1.88 -6.34 9.36
C ASN A 124 2.76 -5.32 8.61
N HIS A 125 2.64 -4.03 8.92
CA HIS A 125 3.55 -3.01 8.37
C HIS A 125 4.99 -3.19 8.88
N ASP A 126 5.19 -3.55 10.15
CA ASP A 126 6.51 -3.87 10.71
C ASP A 126 7.18 -5.01 9.92
N LEU A 127 6.44 -6.09 9.65
CA LEU A 127 6.91 -7.20 8.81
C LEU A 127 7.24 -6.75 7.38
N ALA A 128 6.41 -5.89 6.79
CA ALA A 128 6.65 -5.37 5.44
C ALA A 128 7.93 -4.53 5.37
N HIS A 129 8.23 -3.72 6.39
CA HIS A 129 9.47 -2.95 6.48
C HIS A 129 10.71 -3.86 6.57
N LEU A 130 10.69 -4.87 7.44
CA LEU A 130 11.79 -5.83 7.59
C LEU A 130 12.02 -6.64 6.31
N ARG A 131 10.95 -7.08 5.64
CA ARG A 131 11.05 -7.76 4.33
C ARG A 131 11.68 -6.88 3.26
N ALA A 132 11.20 -5.63 3.15
CA ALA A 132 11.69 -4.69 2.14
C ALA A 132 13.18 -4.41 2.31
N MET A 133 13.63 -4.25 3.54
CA MET A 133 15.03 -4.02 3.90
C MET A 133 15.93 -5.16 3.39
N VAL A 134 15.60 -6.41 3.71
CA VAL A 134 16.39 -7.58 3.30
C VAL A 134 16.27 -7.85 1.80
N ASN A 135 15.09 -7.68 1.20
CA ASN A 135 14.90 -7.88 -0.23
C ASN A 135 15.74 -6.90 -1.07
N VAL A 136 15.97 -5.67 -0.60
CA VAL A 136 16.87 -4.73 -1.29
C VAL A 136 18.30 -5.25 -1.25
N ALA A 137 18.78 -5.72 -0.11
CA ALA A 137 20.12 -6.28 0.02
C ALA A 137 20.34 -7.51 -0.88
N ILE A 138 19.35 -8.41 -0.95
CA ILE A 138 19.39 -9.59 -1.85
C ILE A 138 19.45 -9.14 -3.31
N ARG A 139 18.59 -8.22 -3.71
CA ARG A 139 18.49 -7.73 -5.09
C ARG A 139 19.75 -7.02 -5.57
N MET A 140 20.44 -6.34 -4.65
CA MET A 140 21.73 -5.69 -4.94
C MET A 140 22.92 -6.65 -4.89
N GLY A 141 22.72 -7.94 -4.59
CA GLY A 141 23.80 -8.92 -4.43
C GLY A 141 24.62 -8.76 -3.14
N GLU A 142 24.20 -7.81 -2.28
CA GLU A 142 24.85 -7.51 -1.00
C GLU A 142 24.60 -8.61 0.06
N TYR A 143 23.49 -9.33 -0.05
CA TYR A 143 23.18 -10.46 0.82
C TYR A 143 22.81 -11.69 -0.02
N ARG A 144 23.50 -12.80 0.21
CA ARG A 144 23.32 -14.06 -0.56
C ARG A 144 22.50 -15.12 0.17
N GLY A 145 21.98 -14.80 1.37
CA GLY A 145 21.06 -15.68 2.11
C GLY A 145 19.60 -15.48 1.69
N GLU A 146 18.74 -16.36 2.18
CA GLU A 146 17.29 -16.19 2.05
C GLU A 146 16.78 -15.11 3.00
N ASN A 147 15.67 -14.45 2.63
CA ASN A 147 15.04 -13.49 3.52
C ASN A 147 14.27 -14.22 4.63
N PRO A 148 14.72 -14.17 5.90
CA PRO A 148 14.09 -14.90 7.00
C PRO A 148 12.65 -14.45 7.26
N PHE A 149 12.26 -13.25 6.80
CA PHE A 149 10.93 -12.70 6.97
C PHE A 149 9.97 -13.11 5.85
N ALA A 150 10.44 -13.68 4.74
CA ALA A 150 9.62 -13.97 3.56
C ALA A 150 8.53 -15.03 3.83
N ALA A 151 8.86 -16.08 4.59
CA ALA A 151 7.95 -17.17 4.90
C ALA A 151 6.82 -16.80 5.87
N VAL A 152 6.95 -15.70 6.63
CA VAL A 152 5.97 -15.32 7.65
C VAL A 152 4.79 -14.62 6.96
N LYS A 153 3.62 -15.22 6.96
CA LYS A 153 2.41 -14.61 6.39
C LYS A 153 1.94 -13.43 7.25
N ALA A 154 1.39 -12.39 6.61
CA ALA A 154 0.70 -11.31 7.31
C ALA A 154 -0.52 -11.85 8.07
N ILE A 155 -0.87 -11.21 9.17
CA ILE A 155 -2.09 -11.49 9.92
C ILE A 155 -3.27 -11.07 9.05
N ARG A 156 -4.23 -11.98 8.85
CA ARG A 156 -5.48 -11.65 8.17
C ARG A 156 -6.27 -10.67 9.04
N LEU A 157 -6.57 -9.51 8.48
CA LEU A 157 -7.39 -8.51 9.16
C LEU A 157 -8.85 -8.71 8.74
N PRO A 158 -9.81 -8.55 9.67
CA PRO A 158 -11.21 -8.46 9.28
C PRO A 158 -11.39 -7.24 8.38
N GLU A 159 -12.29 -7.35 7.41
CA GLU A 159 -12.71 -6.19 6.64
C GLU A 159 -13.43 -5.21 7.57
N THR A 160 -12.90 -4.01 7.67
CA THR A 160 -13.55 -2.96 8.45
C THR A 160 -14.54 -2.25 7.53
N GLU A 161 -15.79 -2.27 7.89
CA GLU A 161 -16.81 -1.45 7.21
C GLU A 161 -16.41 0.01 7.28
N LEU A 162 -16.60 0.68 6.15
CA LEU A 162 -16.36 2.11 6.06
C LEU A 162 -17.56 2.84 6.63
N SER A 163 -17.35 3.54 7.75
CA SER A 163 -18.37 4.45 8.25
C SER A 163 -18.44 5.68 7.37
N TYR A 164 -19.63 6.06 7.03
CA TYR A 164 -19.97 7.34 6.40
C TYR A 164 -21.09 8.01 7.21
N LEU A 165 -21.23 9.30 7.08
CA LEU A 165 -22.28 10.08 7.72
C LEU A 165 -23.50 10.12 6.78
N ASP A 166 -24.66 9.88 7.33
CA ASP A 166 -25.93 10.27 6.72
C ASP A 166 -26.15 11.79 6.82
N GLN A 167 -27.27 12.28 6.33
CA GLN A 167 -27.54 13.73 6.35
C GLN A 167 -27.60 14.28 7.77
N GLU A 168 -28.20 13.55 8.71
CA GLU A 168 -28.30 13.96 10.11
C GLU A 168 -26.91 14.05 10.75
N GLY A 169 -26.07 13.05 10.55
CA GLY A 169 -24.67 13.04 11.02
C GLY A 169 -23.83 14.19 10.44
N ILE A 170 -24.05 14.53 9.16
CA ILE A 170 -23.43 15.71 8.53
C ILE A 170 -23.87 16.98 9.27
N ASP A 171 -25.16 17.16 9.46
CA ASP A 171 -25.74 18.37 10.07
C ASP A 171 -25.28 18.53 11.52
N VAL A 172 -25.26 17.44 12.29
CA VAL A 172 -24.76 17.43 13.68
C VAL A 172 -23.26 17.79 13.71
N LEU A 173 -22.42 17.17 12.87
CA LEU A 173 -21.00 17.49 12.83
C LEU A 173 -20.75 18.95 12.45
N PHE A 174 -21.44 19.44 11.41
CA PHE A 174 -21.25 20.81 10.94
C PHE A 174 -21.79 21.86 11.92
N SER A 175 -22.82 21.54 12.70
CA SER A 175 -23.26 22.40 13.80
C SER A 175 -22.17 22.60 14.86
N GLN A 176 -21.43 21.54 15.17
CA GLN A 176 -20.29 21.60 16.10
C GLN A 176 -19.07 22.32 15.51
N LEU A 177 -18.85 22.20 14.20
CA LEU A 177 -17.79 22.92 13.49
C LEU A 177 -18.02 24.43 13.49
N ARG A 178 -19.28 24.89 13.37
CA ARG A 178 -19.64 26.33 13.46
C ARG A 178 -19.26 26.96 14.79
N GLN A 179 -19.22 26.18 15.89
CA GLN A 179 -18.84 26.66 17.21
C GLN A 179 -17.31 26.74 17.40
N SER A 180 -16.54 26.36 16.40
CA SER A 180 -15.09 26.36 16.49
C SER A 180 -14.52 27.77 16.34
N ARG A 181 -13.52 28.11 17.17
CA ARG A 181 -12.74 29.35 17.05
C ARG A 181 -11.73 29.30 15.90
N ASN A 182 -11.48 28.14 15.30
CA ASN A 182 -10.57 28.00 14.17
C ASN A 182 -11.29 28.41 12.89
N ALA A 183 -10.86 29.51 12.27
CA ALA A 183 -11.49 30.08 11.08
C ALA A 183 -11.42 29.17 9.84
N HIS A 184 -10.53 28.17 9.84
CA HIS A 184 -10.27 27.33 8.66
C HIS A 184 -11.05 26.00 8.68
N VAL A 185 -11.40 25.50 9.88
CA VAL A 185 -11.92 24.14 10.03
C VAL A 185 -13.17 23.86 9.21
N MET A 186 -14.07 24.85 9.13
CA MET A 186 -15.32 24.74 8.37
C MET A 186 -15.06 24.53 6.88
N LEU A 187 -14.22 25.36 6.27
CA LEU A 187 -13.92 25.28 4.86
C LEU A 187 -13.09 24.04 4.49
N VAL A 188 -12.14 23.66 5.34
CA VAL A 188 -11.37 22.41 5.16
C VAL A 188 -12.30 21.19 5.19
N ALA A 189 -13.26 21.15 6.14
CA ALA A 189 -14.25 20.07 6.23
C ALA A 189 -15.19 20.06 5.00
N ARG A 190 -15.68 21.23 4.58
CA ARG A 190 -16.53 21.36 3.38
C ARG A 190 -15.80 20.92 2.11
N LEU A 191 -14.52 21.26 1.95
CA LEU A 191 -13.70 20.77 0.83
C LEU A 191 -13.62 19.23 0.83
N CYS A 192 -13.36 18.62 1.99
CA CYS A 192 -13.29 17.18 2.09
C CYS A 192 -14.64 16.52 1.77
N LEU A 193 -15.74 17.08 2.27
CA LEU A 193 -17.09 16.57 2.05
C LEU A 193 -17.57 16.73 0.61
N ASN A 194 -17.21 17.82 -0.09
CA ASN A 194 -17.67 18.11 -1.45
C ASN A 194 -16.78 17.57 -2.57
N THR A 195 -15.50 17.25 -2.27
CA THR A 195 -14.54 16.80 -3.30
C THR A 195 -13.94 15.44 -3.01
N GLY A 196 -14.23 14.87 -1.84
CA GLY A 196 -13.61 13.62 -1.40
C GLY A 196 -12.09 13.70 -1.22
N CYS A 197 -11.51 14.89 -1.11
CA CYS A 197 -10.07 15.03 -0.91
C CYS A 197 -9.64 14.53 0.48
N ARG A 198 -8.35 14.23 0.62
CA ARG A 198 -7.80 13.94 1.95
C ARG A 198 -7.68 15.21 2.78
N TRP A 199 -7.83 15.09 4.09
CA TRP A 199 -7.66 16.23 4.99
C TRP A 199 -6.37 17.02 4.74
N SER A 200 -5.24 16.32 4.61
CA SER A 200 -3.97 16.97 4.34
C SER A 200 -3.91 17.70 2.99
N GLU A 201 -4.63 17.20 1.98
CA GLU A 201 -4.71 17.87 0.66
C GLU A 201 -5.53 19.16 0.76
N ALA A 202 -6.64 19.14 1.51
CA ALA A 202 -7.41 20.34 1.81
C ALA A 202 -6.60 21.33 2.67
N GLN A 203 -6.01 20.87 3.77
CA GLN A 203 -5.24 21.71 4.69
C GLN A 203 -4.04 22.41 4.05
N THR A 204 -3.41 21.79 3.05
CA THR A 204 -2.26 22.35 2.35
C THR A 204 -2.60 23.04 1.04
N LEU A 205 -3.90 23.24 0.77
CA LEU A 205 -4.37 23.87 -0.47
C LEU A 205 -3.83 25.30 -0.59
N ARG A 206 -3.45 25.66 -1.82
CA ARG A 206 -2.99 27.00 -2.18
C ARG A 206 -4.05 27.71 -3.02
N SER A 207 -4.16 29.00 -2.89
CA SER A 207 -5.15 29.84 -3.59
C SER A 207 -5.04 29.71 -5.11
N GLU A 208 -3.82 29.55 -5.64
CA GLU A 208 -3.55 29.40 -7.07
C GLU A 208 -4.17 28.12 -7.66
N ASN A 209 -4.46 27.15 -6.81
CA ASN A 209 -5.05 25.88 -7.21
C ASN A 209 -6.59 25.88 -7.16
N VAL A 210 -7.20 27.02 -6.83
CA VAL A 210 -8.66 27.22 -6.82
C VAL A 210 -9.01 28.22 -7.91
N GLN A 211 -9.42 27.75 -9.09
CA GLN A 211 -9.69 28.58 -10.26
C GLN A 211 -10.86 28.03 -11.08
N HIS A 212 -11.58 28.93 -11.73
CA HIS A 212 -12.64 28.58 -12.68
C HIS A 212 -13.68 27.58 -12.13
N GLY A 213 -14.12 27.75 -10.86
CA GLY A 213 -15.09 26.85 -10.22
C GLY A 213 -14.52 25.46 -9.93
N ARG A 214 -13.19 25.28 -9.88
CA ARG A 214 -12.53 23.99 -9.68
C ARG A 214 -11.39 24.10 -8.68
N VAL A 215 -11.05 22.98 -8.07
CA VAL A 215 -9.86 22.83 -7.22
C VAL A 215 -8.93 21.79 -7.83
N THR A 216 -7.63 22.12 -7.89
CA THR A 216 -6.59 21.19 -8.34
C THR A 216 -5.71 20.77 -7.18
N TYR A 217 -5.73 19.49 -6.85
CA TYR A 217 -4.86 18.89 -5.84
C TYR A 217 -3.55 18.46 -6.49
N VAL A 218 -2.45 19.12 -6.12
CA VAL A 218 -1.09 18.86 -6.61
C VAL A 218 -0.24 18.15 -5.57
N GLY A 219 0.78 17.40 -6.00
CA GLY A 219 1.72 16.75 -5.10
C GLY A 219 1.07 15.70 -4.19
N THR A 220 0.00 15.06 -4.64
CA THR A 220 -0.74 14.07 -3.87
C THR A 220 0.15 12.87 -3.52
N LYS A 221 -0.23 12.11 -2.49
CA LYS A 221 0.52 10.91 -2.03
C LYS A 221 0.83 9.92 -3.18
N ASN A 222 0.02 9.94 -4.25
CA ASN A 222 0.17 9.06 -5.41
C ASN A 222 0.91 9.72 -6.59
N GLY A 223 1.42 10.96 -6.42
CA GLY A 223 2.15 11.71 -7.46
C GLY A 223 1.31 12.21 -8.65
N ARG A 224 -0.02 12.00 -8.62
CA ARG A 224 -0.92 12.44 -9.70
C ARG A 224 -1.72 13.67 -9.27
N ASN A 225 -1.69 14.70 -10.09
CA ASN A 225 -2.57 15.85 -9.92
C ASN A 225 -3.99 15.45 -10.35
N ARG A 226 -4.98 16.05 -9.70
CA ARG A 226 -6.37 15.89 -10.09
C ARG A 226 -7.15 17.18 -9.86
N THR A 227 -8.06 17.47 -10.75
CA THR A 227 -8.94 18.63 -10.71
C THR A 227 -10.37 18.18 -10.49
N VAL A 228 -11.04 18.76 -9.50
CA VAL A 228 -12.42 18.45 -9.12
C VAL A 228 -13.25 19.73 -9.17
N PRO A 229 -14.46 19.70 -9.74
CA PRO A 229 -15.37 20.85 -9.70
C PRO A 229 -15.81 21.15 -8.26
N LEU A 230 -16.10 22.42 -8.01
CA LEU A 230 -16.62 22.91 -6.72
C LEU A 230 -18.04 23.45 -6.90
N PRO A 231 -18.90 23.32 -5.88
CA PRO A 231 -20.11 24.12 -5.78
C PRO A 231 -19.79 25.62 -5.81
N ALA A 232 -20.63 26.44 -6.43
CA ALA A 232 -20.36 27.87 -6.63
C ALA A 232 -20.15 28.60 -5.31
N ASP A 233 -21.03 28.36 -4.32
CA ASP A 233 -20.95 28.93 -2.97
C ASP A 233 -19.60 28.61 -2.29
N LEU A 234 -19.16 27.36 -2.35
CA LEU A 234 -17.87 26.95 -1.78
C LEU A 234 -16.69 27.58 -2.51
N PHE A 235 -16.78 27.71 -3.83
CA PHE A 235 -15.74 28.38 -4.62
C PHE A 235 -15.59 29.84 -4.22
N ASP A 236 -16.70 30.58 -4.10
CA ASP A 236 -16.70 32.01 -3.73
C ASP A 236 -16.19 32.21 -2.31
N GLU A 237 -16.62 31.37 -1.35
CA GLU A 237 -16.10 31.43 0.02
C GLU A 237 -14.58 31.16 0.09
N LEU A 238 -14.07 30.20 -0.69
CA LEU A 238 -12.64 29.91 -0.74
C LEU A 238 -11.85 31.08 -1.32
N LYS A 239 -12.40 31.76 -2.34
CA LYS A 239 -11.78 32.95 -2.94
C LYS A 239 -11.76 34.14 -1.97
N ALA A 240 -12.79 34.28 -1.14
CA ALA A 240 -12.88 35.34 -0.14
C ALA A 240 -12.04 35.07 1.12
N HIS A 241 -11.80 33.78 1.45
CA HIS A 241 -11.21 33.36 2.72
C HIS A 241 -9.70 33.63 2.83
N GLY A 242 -8.95 33.48 1.77
CA GLY A 242 -7.49 33.46 1.84
C GLY A 242 -6.80 34.55 1.02
N PRO A 243 -5.48 34.59 1.09
CA PRO A 243 -4.69 35.46 0.23
C PRO A 243 -4.88 35.07 -1.23
N ARG A 244 -4.64 36.00 -2.14
CA ARG A 244 -4.69 35.73 -3.60
C ARG A 244 -3.65 34.70 -4.04
N ILE A 245 -2.53 34.62 -3.32
CA ILE A 245 -1.40 33.71 -3.59
C ILE A 245 -0.93 33.12 -2.27
N GLY A 246 -0.66 31.81 -2.25
CA GLY A 246 -0.12 31.12 -1.08
C GLY A 246 -1.10 30.15 -0.42
N ARG A 247 -0.84 29.78 0.81
CA ARG A 247 -1.68 28.82 1.56
C ARG A 247 -3.01 29.47 1.93
N LEU A 248 -4.12 28.77 1.58
CA LEU A 248 -5.46 29.16 2.01
C LEU A 248 -5.67 29.00 3.53
N PHE A 249 -5.08 27.94 4.12
CA PHE A 249 -5.27 27.56 5.50
C PHE A 249 -3.92 27.48 6.22
N PRO A 250 -3.36 28.63 6.67
CA PRO A 250 -2.04 28.65 7.33
C PRO A 250 -2.03 27.94 8.69
N GLN A 251 -3.14 28.00 9.44
CA GLN A 251 -3.26 27.32 10.74
C GLN A 251 -3.81 25.89 10.56
N ASP A 252 -3.30 24.96 11.38
CA ASP A 252 -3.80 23.59 11.37
C ASP A 252 -5.22 23.52 11.95
N ALA A 253 -6.12 22.91 11.20
CA ALA A 253 -7.52 22.71 11.57
C ALA A 253 -7.82 21.32 12.15
N TYR A 254 -6.85 20.40 12.19
CA TYR A 254 -7.08 19.01 12.58
C TYR A 254 -7.58 18.87 14.03
N GLN A 255 -6.97 19.61 14.97
CA GLN A 255 -7.38 19.55 16.37
C GLN A 255 -8.80 20.13 16.56
N ALA A 256 -9.11 21.24 15.87
CA ALA A 256 -10.43 21.85 15.90
C ALA A 256 -11.51 20.89 15.36
N PHE A 257 -11.22 20.19 14.25
CA PHE A 257 -12.07 19.14 13.74
C PHE A 257 -12.26 17.99 14.73
N SER A 258 -11.17 17.52 15.34
CA SER A 258 -11.23 16.43 16.32
C SER A 258 -12.06 16.77 17.55
N LEU A 259 -11.99 18.01 18.02
CA LEU A 259 -12.82 18.49 19.14
C LEU A 259 -14.29 18.57 18.74
N ALA A 260 -14.61 19.10 17.55
CA ALA A 260 -15.98 19.16 17.03
C ALA A 260 -16.57 17.76 16.86
N LEU A 261 -15.81 16.83 16.31
CA LEU A 261 -16.22 15.44 16.16
C LEU A 261 -16.49 14.77 17.52
N ASN A 262 -15.65 15.00 18.52
CA ASN A 262 -15.91 14.47 19.87
C ASN A 262 -17.18 15.07 20.50
N ARG A 263 -17.44 16.38 20.29
CA ARG A 263 -18.66 17.04 20.80
C ARG A 263 -19.93 16.59 20.07
N SER A 264 -19.81 16.17 18.82
CA SER A 264 -20.96 15.69 18.05
C SER A 264 -21.53 14.37 18.54
N GLY A 265 -20.82 13.64 19.40
CA GLY A 265 -21.22 12.30 19.84
C GLY A 265 -21.16 11.22 18.75
N ILE A 266 -20.68 11.54 17.55
CA ILE A 266 -20.59 10.59 16.45
C ILE A 266 -19.50 9.56 16.73
N GLU A 267 -19.91 8.31 16.84
CA GLU A 267 -18.97 7.19 17.01
C GLU A 267 -18.42 6.72 15.66
N LEU A 268 -17.11 6.69 15.54
CA LEU A 268 -16.41 6.24 14.34
C LEU A 268 -15.43 5.12 14.67
N PRO A 269 -15.24 4.16 13.76
CA PRO A 269 -14.19 3.18 13.91
C PRO A 269 -12.82 3.83 14.08
N LYS A 270 -11.96 3.19 14.89
CA LYS A 270 -10.63 3.68 15.20
C LYS A 270 -9.84 4.01 13.93
N GLY A 271 -9.36 5.25 13.86
CA GLY A 271 -8.53 5.74 12.73
C GLY A 271 -9.29 6.37 11.57
N GLN A 272 -10.63 6.40 11.57
CA GLN A 272 -11.41 7.00 10.48
C GLN A 272 -11.66 8.51 10.61
N ARG A 273 -11.40 9.12 11.74
CA ARG A 273 -11.63 10.55 12.05
C ARG A 273 -11.89 11.46 10.84
N THR A 274 -10.89 12.18 10.33
CA THR A 274 -11.05 13.06 9.16
C THR A 274 -11.33 12.31 7.86
N HIS A 275 -11.02 11.02 7.78
CA HIS A 275 -11.35 10.19 6.63
C HIS A 275 -12.84 9.93 6.47
N VAL A 276 -13.64 10.10 7.53
CA VAL A 276 -15.12 9.96 7.44
C VAL A 276 -15.70 10.90 6.40
N LEU A 277 -15.24 12.15 6.30
CA LEU A 277 -15.74 13.11 5.31
C LEU A 277 -15.52 12.62 3.87
N ARG A 278 -14.36 12.05 3.60
CA ARG A 278 -14.06 11.46 2.30
C ARG A 278 -14.86 10.19 2.04
N HIS A 279 -15.07 9.36 3.05
CA HIS A 279 -15.93 8.18 2.95
C HIS A 279 -17.38 8.59 2.71
N THR A 280 -17.87 9.61 3.41
CA THR A 280 -19.21 10.20 3.22
C THR A 280 -19.38 10.68 1.78
N PHE A 281 -18.45 11.50 1.25
CA PHE A 281 -18.50 11.91 -0.15
C PHE A 281 -18.61 10.71 -1.09
N ALA A 282 -17.70 9.72 -0.92
CA ALA A 282 -17.64 8.57 -1.81
C ALA A 282 -18.92 7.70 -1.75
N SER A 283 -19.45 7.48 -0.54
CA SER A 283 -20.67 6.71 -0.33
C SER A 283 -21.89 7.40 -0.94
N HIS A 284 -22.07 8.69 -0.64
CA HIS A 284 -23.17 9.47 -1.22
C HIS A 284 -23.06 9.59 -2.75
N PHE A 285 -21.85 9.75 -3.28
CA PHE A 285 -21.62 9.79 -4.73
C PHE A 285 -22.13 8.51 -5.42
N ILE A 286 -21.83 7.35 -4.86
CA ILE A 286 -22.29 6.07 -5.40
C ILE A 286 -23.78 5.84 -5.17
N MET A 287 -24.30 6.11 -3.96
CA MET A 287 -25.74 5.99 -3.65
C MET A 287 -26.60 6.88 -4.54
N ASN A 288 -26.08 8.03 -4.96
CA ASN A 288 -26.74 8.94 -5.88
C ASN A 288 -26.52 8.60 -7.37
N GLY A 289 -26.04 7.40 -7.68
CA GLY A 289 -25.91 6.89 -9.06
C GLY A 289 -24.62 7.27 -9.78
N GLY A 290 -23.62 7.81 -9.07
CA GLY A 290 -22.31 8.08 -9.64
C GLY A 290 -21.55 6.78 -9.96
N ASP A 291 -20.80 6.75 -11.07
CA ASP A 291 -20.03 5.57 -11.45
C ASP A 291 -18.68 5.44 -10.74
N LEU A 292 -18.21 4.19 -10.57
CA LEU A 292 -16.98 3.86 -9.85
C LEU A 292 -15.71 4.40 -10.52
N LEU A 293 -15.66 4.51 -11.85
CA LEU A 293 -14.48 5.00 -12.56
C LEU A 293 -14.33 6.51 -12.40
N THR A 294 -15.43 7.24 -12.42
CA THR A 294 -15.46 8.68 -12.12
C THR A 294 -15.08 8.89 -10.66
N LEU A 295 -15.64 8.13 -9.72
CA LEU A 295 -15.24 8.21 -8.31
C LEU A 295 -13.75 7.91 -8.12
N GLN A 296 -13.21 6.90 -8.80
CA GLN A 296 -11.77 6.60 -8.78
C GLN A 296 -10.91 7.81 -9.17
N LYS A 297 -11.30 8.51 -10.25
CA LYS A 297 -10.60 9.73 -10.75
C LYS A 297 -10.70 10.87 -9.74
N ILE A 298 -11.89 11.14 -9.20
CA ILE A 298 -12.14 12.19 -8.21
C ILE A 298 -11.30 11.94 -6.95
N LEU A 299 -11.33 10.72 -6.43
CA LEU A 299 -10.59 10.35 -5.23
C LEU A 299 -9.08 10.24 -5.48
N GLY A 300 -8.63 10.08 -6.72
CA GLY A 300 -7.23 9.84 -7.08
C GLY A 300 -6.73 8.48 -6.57
N HIS A 301 -7.54 7.44 -6.65
CA HIS A 301 -7.15 6.08 -6.31
C HIS A 301 -6.27 5.49 -7.41
N ARG A 302 -5.16 4.87 -7.01
CA ARG A 302 -4.21 4.28 -7.97
C ARG A 302 -4.79 3.08 -8.70
N THR A 303 -5.59 2.28 -8.01
CA THR A 303 -6.22 1.07 -8.55
C THR A 303 -7.72 1.11 -8.30
N ILE A 304 -8.50 0.48 -9.17
CA ILE A 304 -9.95 0.40 -9.03
C ILE A 304 -10.37 -0.36 -7.75
N GLN A 305 -9.57 -1.35 -7.32
CA GLN A 305 -9.83 -2.13 -6.10
C GLN A 305 -9.98 -1.23 -4.85
N MET A 306 -9.27 -0.09 -4.81
CA MET A 306 -9.45 0.89 -3.72
C MET A 306 -10.83 1.55 -3.73
N THR A 307 -11.50 1.61 -4.89
CA THR A 307 -12.81 2.22 -5.06
C THR A 307 -13.91 1.17 -4.95
N MET A 308 -13.62 -0.10 -5.30
CA MET A 308 -14.58 -1.21 -5.22
C MET A 308 -15.21 -1.40 -3.85
N ARG A 309 -14.57 -0.92 -2.79
CA ARG A 309 -15.12 -0.93 -1.42
C ARG A 309 -16.44 -0.14 -1.26
N TYR A 310 -16.78 0.73 -2.21
CA TYR A 310 -18.04 1.46 -2.25
C TYR A 310 -19.07 0.83 -3.19
N ALA A 311 -18.71 -0.22 -3.95
CA ALA A 311 -19.55 -0.79 -5.00
C ALA A 311 -20.88 -1.34 -4.46
N HIS A 312 -20.88 -1.89 -3.25
CA HIS A 312 -22.07 -2.42 -2.58
C HIS A 312 -23.13 -1.35 -2.27
N LEU A 313 -22.77 -0.06 -2.31
CA LEU A 313 -23.68 1.08 -2.11
C LEU A 313 -24.33 1.54 -3.41
N SER A 314 -23.97 0.94 -4.55
CA SER A 314 -24.58 1.28 -5.84
C SER A 314 -26.05 0.90 -5.85
N PRO A 315 -26.93 1.79 -6.33
CA PRO A 315 -28.30 1.40 -6.60
C PRO A 315 -28.35 0.19 -7.54
N ASP A 316 -29.38 -0.64 -7.40
CA ASP A 316 -29.55 -1.78 -8.30
C ASP A 316 -29.91 -1.32 -9.70
N HIS A 317 -28.94 -1.28 -10.58
CA HIS A 317 -29.14 -0.89 -12.00
C HIS A 317 -29.49 -2.06 -12.92
N LEU A 318 -29.74 -3.28 -12.39
CA LEU A 318 -30.11 -4.41 -13.22
C LEU A 318 -31.40 -4.14 -14.03
N ALA A 319 -32.37 -3.44 -13.44
CA ALA A 319 -33.58 -3.00 -14.15
C ALA A 319 -33.28 -2.02 -15.30
N ASP A 320 -32.23 -1.23 -15.19
CA ASP A 320 -31.79 -0.29 -16.22
C ASP A 320 -30.94 -0.93 -17.33
N SER A 321 -30.53 -2.18 -17.17
CA SER A 321 -29.72 -2.90 -18.17
C SER A 321 -30.40 -2.95 -19.55
N ILE A 322 -31.71 -2.97 -19.59
CA ILE A 322 -32.49 -2.92 -20.81
C ILE A 322 -32.26 -1.61 -21.59
N LYS A 323 -32.00 -0.50 -20.91
CA LYS A 323 -31.75 0.81 -21.53
C LYS A 323 -30.38 0.87 -22.23
N TYR A 324 -29.41 0.05 -21.78
CA TYR A 324 -28.02 0.04 -22.27
C TYR A 324 -27.78 -1.10 -23.27
N GLY A 325 -28.72 -2.04 -23.41
CA GLY A 325 -28.64 -3.11 -24.41
C GLY A 325 -28.77 -2.59 -25.85
N PRO A 326 -28.31 -3.35 -26.84
CA PRO A 326 -28.54 -2.99 -28.24
C PRO A 326 -30.06 -2.93 -28.51
N LYS A 327 -30.51 -1.81 -29.09
CA LYS A 327 -31.92 -1.68 -29.53
C LYS A 327 -32.14 -2.53 -30.76
N PHE A 328 -33.00 -3.50 -30.70
CA PHE A 328 -33.47 -4.29 -31.81
C PHE A 328 -34.87 -3.78 -32.22
N GLU A 329 -34.92 -3.07 -33.33
CA GLU A 329 -36.22 -2.71 -33.95
C GLU A 329 -36.66 -3.91 -34.77
N CYS A 330 -37.71 -4.61 -34.29
CA CYS A 330 -38.36 -5.64 -35.09
C CYS A 330 -39.19 -4.93 -36.17
N GLY A 331 -38.57 -4.70 -37.33
CA GLY A 331 -39.29 -4.17 -38.48
C GLY A 331 -40.43 -5.11 -38.86
N GLN A 332 -41.67 -4.61 -38.76
CA GLN A 332 -42.80 -5.21 -39.44
C GLN A 332 -42.56 -5.01 -40.94
N SER A 333 -42.07 -6.00 -41.62
CA SER A 333 -42.42 -6.35 -43.00
C SER A 333 -41.43 -7.29 -43.64
N GLY A 334 -41.96 -8.40 -44.14
CA GLY A 334 -41.66 -9.05 -45.38
C GLY A 334 -40.24 -9.58 -45.62
N ASP A 335 -40.13 -10.87 -45.53
CA ASP A 335 -39.27 -11.72 -46.31
C ASP A 335 -37.91 -11.24 -46.77
N THR A 336 -36.94 -11.42 -45.87
CA THR A 336 -35.63 -12.00 -46.26
C THR A 336 -34.88 -12.39 -44.97
N VAL A 337 -34.91 -13.66 -44.62
CA VAL A 337 -34.05 -14.23 -43.57
C VAL A 337 -32.61 -14.12 -44.03
N ARG A 338 -31.93 -13.05 -43.62
CA ARG A 338 -30.47 -12.95 -43.79
C ARG A 338 -29.79 -13.93 -42.83
N LYS A 339 -29.21 -14.98 -43.36
CA LYS A 339 -28.42 -15.94 -42.57
C LYS A 339 -27.24 -15.21 -41.94
N TRP A 340 -27.20 -15.20 -40.59
CA TRP A 340 -26.05 -14.69 -39.84
C TRP A 340 -24.99 -15.80 -39.72
N ASN A 341 -23.70 -15.48 -40.00
CA ASN A 341 -22.62 -16.40 -39.85
C ASN A 341 -21.79 -16.03 -38.62
N PRO A 342 -21.79 -16.84 -37.53
CA PRO A 342 -21.13 -16.49 -36.25
C PRO A 342 -19.60 -16.51 -36.32
N GLY A 343 -19.00 -17.02 -37.38
CA GLY A 343 -17.53 -17.19 -37.45
C GLY A 343 -16.76 -16.00 -38.03
N THR A 344 -17.40 -15.07 -38.76
CA THR A 344 -16.66 -14.00 -39.47
C THR A 344 -17.11 -12.58 -39.17
N GLY A 345 -18.21 -12.40 -38.48
CA GLY A 345 -18.77 -11.05 -38.17
C GLY A 345 -19.16 -10.22 -39.41
N ARG A 346 -19.14 -10.83 -40.61
CA ARG A 346 -19.46 -10.15 -41.89
C ARG A 346 -20.84 -10.58 -42.41
N LYS A 347 -21.62 -9.61 -42.86
CA LYS A 347 -22.88 -9.87 -43.57
C LYS A 347 -22.55 -10.54 -44.91
N LEU A 348 -23.17 -11.70 -45.17
CA LEU A 348 -23.21 -12.27 -46.51
C LEU A 348 -24.36 -11.58 -47.27
N THR A 349 -24.03 -10.94 -48.36
CA THR A 349 -24.95 -10.36 -49.32
C THR A 349 -25.67 -11.47 -50.12
#